data_f2a66951cec5a3775a4cb0f872ba4cfe
#
_entry.id   f2a66951cec5a3775a4cb0f872ba4cfe
#
_cell.length_a   1.000
_cell.length_b   1.000
_cell.length_c   1.000
_cell.angle_alpha   90.00
_cell.angle_beta   90.00
_cell.angle_gamma   90.00
#
_symmetry.space_group_name_H-M   'P 1'
#
loop_
_entity.id
_entity.type
_entity.pdbx_description
1 polymer ?
#
loop_
_entity_poly.entity_id
_entity_poly.type
_entity_poly.pdbx_seq_one_letter_code
_entity_poly.pdbx_strand_id
1 'polypeptide(L)'
;QAIAAARSGGHVSFISCLGDDAYADTLITSFVDSGIDVDYIQKCVRHSTGIAFIFVAENGENCIAVAPGANNLLRGERMDTILPVIKEADALVLQLEIPYESVISLIEYAHTVDTKIILNPAPAKQIPSYILEKVDILILNETEAMLIAGQSLDFSEPIGIARSLLRRVGQVVILTLGEKGSVIVSGEM
;
A
#
# COMPACT_ATOMS: atom_id res chain seq x y z
N GLN A 1 -2.37 6.96 4.96
CA GLN A 1 -2.94 5.72 5.48
C GLN A 1 -2.54 5.53 6.95
N ALA A 2 -1.24 5.49 7.31
CA ALA A 2 -0.76 5.29 8.67
C ALA A 2 -1.35 6.30 9.68
N ILE A 3 -1.28 7.61 9.38
CA ILE A 3 -1.86 8.66 10.23
C ILE A 3 -3.38 8.48 10.38
N ALA A 4 -4.08 8.10 9.32
CA ALA A 4 -5.52 7.87 9.38
C ALA A 4 -5.86 6.67 10.28
N ALA A 5 -5.10 5.58 10.16
CA ALA A 5 -5.25 4.39 11.01
C ALA A 5 -4.99 4.72 12.49
N ALA A 6 -3.91 5.44 12.80
CA ALA A 6 -3.59 5.86 14.17
C ALA A 6 -4.69 6.77 14.75
N ARG A 7 -5.16 7.76 14.00
CA ARG A 7 -6.26 8.65 14.42
C ARG A 7 -7.60 7.95 14.59
N SER A 8 -7.77 6.78 13.95
CA SER A 8 -8.95 5.91 14.12
C SER A 8 -8.80 4.94 15.32
N GLY A 9 -7.74 5.05 16.11
CA GLY A 9 -7.49 4.25 17.30
C GLY A 9 -6.66 3.00 17.08
N GLY A 10 -6.08 2.82 15.89
CA GLY A 10 -5.16 1.71 15.60
C GLY A 10 -3.78 1.93 16.22
N HIS A 11 -3.15 0.86 16.70
CA HIS A 11 -1.71 0.85 17.01
C HIS A 11 -0.95 0.63 15.70
N VAL A 12 -0.16 1.62 15.28
CA VAL A 12 0.51 1.62 13.97
C VAL A 12 2.02 1.63 14.14
N SER A 13 2.70 0.62 13.61
CA SER A 13 4.15 0.64 13.38
C SER A 13 4.41 0.98 11.92
N PHE A 14 5.15 2.05 11.66
CA PHE A 14 5.41 2.52 10.30
C PHE A 14 6.77 2.05 9.80
N ILE A 15 6.75 1.22 8.78
CA ILE A 15 7.94 0.65 8.16
C ILE A 15 8.29 1.45 6.91
N SER A 16 9.48 2.07 6.88
CA SER A 16 9.92 2.89 5.75
C SER A 16 11.43 3.08 5.74
N CYS A 17 11.95 3.60 4.63
CA CYS A 17 13.28 4.18 4.56
C CYS A 17 13.16 5.68 4.29
N LEU A 18 13.80 6.48 5.13
CA LEU A 18 13.92 7.93 4.95
C LEU A 18 15.37 8.30 4.64
N GLY A 19 15.56 9.44 3.98
CA GLY A 19 16.89 10.02 3.78
C GLY A 19 17.48 10.58 5.06
N ASP A 20 18.68 11.17 4.93
CA ASP A 20 19.33 11.93 5.98
C ASP A 20 19.20 13.43 5.64
N ASP A 21 17.98 13.94 5.75
CA ASP A 21 17.60 15.30 5.36
C ASP A 21 16.48 15.85 6.27
N ALA A 22 16.22 17.16 6.14
CA ALA A 22 15.21 17.86 6.93
C ALA A 22 13.77 17.34 6.70
N TYR A 23 13.48 16.72 5.56
CA TYR A 23 12.18 16.10 5.31
C TYR A 23 11.99 14.88 6.19
N ALA A 24 13.02 14.06 6.37
CA ALA A 24 12.98 12.90 7.26
C ALA A 24 12.66 13.32 8.70
N ASP A 25 13.31 14.37 9.23
CA ASP A 25 13.08 14.83 10.60
C ASP A 25 11.66 15.38 10.78
N THR A 26 11.16 16.12 9.79
CA THR A 26 9.77 16.63 9.78
C THR A 26 8.75 15.48 9.76
N LEU A 27 8.98 14.45 8.95
CA LEU A 27 8.08 13.29 8.85
C LEU A 27 8.07 12.49 10.15
N ILE A 28 9.25 12.20 10.73
CA ILE A 28 9.36 11.47 12.01
C ILE A 28 8.59 12.21 13.11
N THR A 29 8.79 13.54 13.24
CA THR A 29 8.07 14.36 14.21
C THR A 29 6.55 14.24 14.01
N SER A 30 6.07 14.37 12.78
CA SER A 30 4.64 14.26 12.45
C SER A 30 4.06 12.87 12.78
N PHE A 31 4.84 11.80 12.58
CA PHE A 31 4.41 10.45 12.92
C PHE A 31 4.32 10.24 14.42
N VAL A 32 5.34 10.68 15.17
CA VAL A 32 5.35 10.62 16.65
C VAL A 32 4.18 11.41 17.22
N ASP A 33 3.93 12.63 16.76
CA ASP A 33 2.81 13.47 17.19
C ASP A 33 1.45 12.83 16.87
N SER A 34 1.41 11.95 15.88
CA SER A 34 0.20 11.18 15.50
C SER A 34 0.07 9.84 16.25
N GLY A 35 0.99 9.53 17.18
CA GLY A 35 0.98 8.28 17.95
C GLY A 35 1.43 7.05 17.17
N ILE A 36 2.22 7.23 16.11
CA ILE A 36 2.76 6.14 15.28
C ILE A 36 4.12 5.72 15.83
N ASP A 37 4.33 4.41 15.97
CA ASP A 37 5.62 3.84 16.26
C ASP A 37 6.56 3.99 15.04
N VAL A 38 7.72 4.61 15.26
CA VAL A 38 8.72 4.95 14.24
C VAL A 38 10.00 4.11 14.34
N ASP A 39 10.04 3.12 15.22
CA ASP A 39 11.24 2.31 15.49
C ASP A 39 11.69 1.50 14.26
N TYR A 40 10.78 1.25 13.32
CA TYR A 40 11.03 0.55 12.06
C TYR A 40 11.31 1.47 10.88
N ILE A 41 11.46 2.77 11.11
CA ILE A 41 11.91 3.73 10.10
C ILE A 41 13.44 3.72 10.04
N GLN A 42 13.97 3.36 8.88
CA GLN A 42 15.42 3.28 8.66
C GLN A 42 15.96 4.55 8.02
N LYS A 43 16.85 5.28 8.70
CA LYS A 43 17.58 6.41 8.11
C LYS A 43 18.66 5.92 7.16
N CYS A 44 18.68 6.45 5.94
CA CYS A 44 19.57 6.07 4.85
C CYS A 44 20.54 7.22 4.54
N VAL A 45 21.72 7.16 5.14
CA VAL A 45 22.80 8.16 4.94
C VAL A 45 23.14 8.27 3.44
N ARG A 46 23.35 9.48 2.95
CA ARG A 46 23.66 9.85 1.56
C ARG A 46 22.53 9.60 0.56
N HIS A 47 21.31 9.41 1.05
CA HIS A 47 20.11 9.32 0.21
C HIS A 47 19.13 10.41 0.62
N SER A 48 18.36 10.92 -0.33
CA SER A 48 17.24 11.82 -0.04
C SER A 48 15.99 11.05 0.35
N THR A 49 15.17 11.65 1.18
CA THR A 49 13.79 11.20 1.40
C THR A 49 13.01 11.22 0.07
N GLY A 50 12.10 10.27 -0.13
CA GLY A 50 11.24 10.23 -1.32
C GLY A 50 10.34 11.48 -1.37
N ILE A 51 10.18 12.05 -2.57
CA ILE A 51 9.40 13.27 -2.80
C ILE A 51 8.42 13.03 -3.94
N ALA A 52 7.17 13.48 -3.75
CA ALA A 52 6.16 13.57 -4.80
C ALA A 52 5.87 15.03 -5.14
N PHE A 53 5.98 15.38 -6.42
CA PHE A 53 5.58 16.68 -6.95
C PHE A 53 4.19 16.54 -7.55
N ILE A 54 3.22 17.24 -6.99
CA ILE A 54 1.82 17.18 -7.40
C ILE A 54 1.47 18.44 -8.16
N PHE A 55 1.18 18.32 -9.45
CA PHE A 55 0.71 19.39 -10.30
C PHE A 55 -0.82 19.29 -10.37
N VAL A 56 -1.52 20.35 -9.98
CA VAL A 56 -2.98 20.41 -10.00
C VAL A 56 -3.42 21.43 -11.04
N ALA A 57 -4.18 20.98 -12.04
CA ALA A 57 -4.76 21.85 -13.06
C ALA A 57 -6.01 22.59 -12.52
N GLU A 58 -6.43 23.67 -13.21
CA GLU A 58 -7.61 24.47 -12.82
C GLU A 58 -8.90 23.64 -12.77
N ASN A 59 -9.00 22.58 -13.59
CA ASN A 59 -10.14 21.66 -13.61
C ASN A 59 -10.09 20.60 -12.49
N GLY A 60 -9.07 20.64 -11.60
CA GLY A 60 -8.89 19.68 -10.51
C GLY A 60 -8.16 18.38 -10.89
N GLU A 61 -7.84 18.19 -12.17
CA GLU A 61 -6.99 17.05 -12.57
C GLU A 61 -5.58 17.20 -12.01
N ASN A 62 -4.96 16.08 -11.65
CA ASN A 62 -3.60 16.09 -11.12
C ASN A 62 -2.66 15.22 -11.96
N CYS A 63 -1.39 15.61 -11.93
CA CYS A 63 -0.28 14.83 -12.45
C CYS A 63 0.80 14.76 -11.36
N ILE A 64 1.27 13.55 -11.07
CA ILE A 64 2.21 13.32 -9.97
C ILE A 64 3.53 12.80 -10.54
N ALA A 65 4.62 13.52 -10.25
CA ALA A 65 5.98 13.06 -10.54
C ALA A 65 6.63 12.62 -9.22
N VAL A 66 7.10 11.37 -9.15
CA VAL A 66 7.68 10.79 -7.94
C VAL A 66 9.18 10.60 -8.11
N ALA A 67 9.96 11.11 -7.15
CA ALA A 67 11.36 10.76 -6.92
C ALA A 67 11.41 9.83 -5.70
N PRO A 68 11.57 8.51 -5.87
CA PRO A 68 11.37 7.54 -4.79
C PRO A 68 12.42 7.65 -3.67
N GLY A 69 13.62 8.18 -3.97
CA GLY A 69 14.67 8.39 -2.97
C GLY A 69 14.96 7.14 -2.14
N ALA A 70 15.00 7.30 -0.83
CA ALA A 70 15.29 6.24 0.12
C ALA A 70 14.25 5.10 0.12
N ASN A 71 13.02 5.31 -0.37
CA ASN A 71 12.01 4.25 -0.47
C ASN A 71 12.53 3.02 -1.25
N ASN A 72 13.40 3.24 -2.26
CA ASN A 72 14.01 2.16 -3.05
C ASN A 72 15.02 1.30 -2.26
N LEU A 73 15.33 1.66 -1.02
CA LEU A 73 16.31 0.96 -0.20
C LEU A 73 15.69 -0.05 0.76
N LEU A 74 14.37 -0.12 0.86
CA LEU A 74 13.68 -1.12 1.70
C LEU A 74 13.74 -2.49 1.03
N ARG A 75 14.92 -3.14 1.10
CA ARG A 75 15.21 -4.45 0.48
C ARG A 75 16.40 -5.14 1.16
N GLY A 76 16.59 -6.44 0.85
CA GLY A 76 17.70 -7.23 1.39
C GLY A 76 17.66 -7.31 2.91
N GLU A 77 18.80 -7.19 3.57
CA GLU A 77 18.95 -7.26 5.04
C GLU A 77 18.04 -6.32 5.82
N ARG A 78 17.61 -5.20 5.20
CA ARG A 78 16.66 -4.28 5.82
C ARG A 78 15.28 -4.90 6.04
N MET A 79 14.92 -5.90 5.25
CA MET A 79 13.67 -6.64 5.39
C MET A 79 13.68 -7.53 6.61
N ASP A 80 14.81 -8.15 6.95
CA ASP A 80 14.92 -9.10 8.06
C ASP A 80 14.59 -8.44 9.41
N THR A 81 14.90 -7.15 9.55
CA THR A 81 14.64 -6.38 10.78
C THR A 81 13.16 -6.11 11.05
N ILE A 82 12.31 -6.21 10.04
CA ILE A 82 10.89 -5.91 10.13
C ILE A 82 9.99 -7.15 10.19
N LEU A 83 10.52 -8.34 9.89
CA LEU A 83 9.74 -9.58 9.93
C LEU A 83 9.09 -9.86 11.30
N PRO A 84 9.76 -9.62 12.45
CA PRO A 84 9.13 -9.84 13.75
C PRO A 84 7.88 -8.99 13.98
N VAL A 85 7.90 -7.69 13.61
CA VAL A 85 6.72 -6.82 13.80
C VAL A 85 5.57 -7.22 12.91
N ILE A 86 5.84 -7.71 11.68
CA ILE A 86 4.79 -8.21 10.79
C ILE A 86 4.09 -9.42 11.41
N LYS A 87 4.85 -10.33 12.02
CA LYS A 87 4.29 -11.53 12.67
C LYS A 87 3.38 -11.20 13.86
N GLU A 88 3.68 -10.12 14.59
CA GLU A 88 2.89 -9.69 15.77
C GLU A 88 1.71 -8.77 15.39
N ALA A 89 1.64 -8.32 14.13
CA ALA A 89 0.60 -7.41 13.68
C ALA A 89 -0.70 -8.15 13.32
N ASP A 90 -1.84 -7.52 13.59
CA ASP A 90 -3.16 -7.98 13.12
C ASP A 90 -3.30 -7.85 11.61
N ALA A 91 -2.64 -6.83 11.01
CA ALA A 91 -2.69 -6.57 9.58
C ALA A 91 -1.43 -5.87 9.06
N LEU A 92 -1.01 -6.24 7.85
CA LEU A 92 0.01 -5.58 7.05
C LEU A 92 -0.65 -4.79 5.91
N VAL A 93 -0.46 -3.47 5.89
CA VAL A 93 -1.00 -2.58 4.85
C VAL A 93 0.12 -2.18 3.89
N LEU A 94 -0.04 -2.49 2.61
CA LEU A 94 0.98 -2.31 1.57
C LEU A 94 0.48 -1.49 0.38
N GLN A 95 1.44 -0.80 -0.27
CA GLN A 95 1.32 -0.16 -1.58
C GLN A 95 2.52 -0.59 -2.44
N LEU A 96 2.64 -0.03 -3.67
CA LEU A 96 3.74 -0.36 -4.59
C LEU A 96 4.78 0.77 -4.69
N GLU A 97 4.98 1.55 -3.63
CA GLU A 97 5.95 2.66 -3.59
C GLU A 97 7.32 2.30 -3.00
N ILE A 98 7.52 1.06 -2.62
CA ILE A 98 8.79 0.44 -2.26
C ILE A 98 9.19 -0.56 -3.37
N PRO A 99 10.41 -1.14 -3.36
CA PRO A 99 10.80 -2.13 -4.36
C PRO A 99 9.77 -3.25 -4.50
N TYR A 100 9.40 -3.55 -5.74
CA TYR A 100 8.35 -4.50 -6.06
C TYR A 100 8.63 -5.89 -5.47
N GLU A 101 9.87 -6.34 -5.54
CA GLU A 101 10.33 -7.61 -4.99
C GLU A 101 10.14 -7.65 -3.46
N SER A 102 10.32 -6.51 -2.80
CA SER A 102 10.08 -6.39 -1.35
C SER A 102 8.60 -6.54 -1.02
N VAL A 103 7.71 -5.94 -1.81
CA VAL A 103 6.25 -6.10 -1.64
C VAL A 103 5.86 -7.57 -1.77
N ILE A 104 6.35 -8.25 -2.81
CA ILE A 104 6.07 -9.68 -3.03
C ILE A 104 6.55 -10.51 -1.83
N SER A 105 7.80 -10.32 -1.39
CA SER A 105 8.36 -11.04 -0.25
C SER A 105 7.60 -10.78 1.06
N LEU A 106 7.13 -9.54 1.28
CA LEU A 106 6.33 -9.19 2.45
C LEU A 106 4.95 -9.86 2.43
N ILE A 107 4.30 -9.91 1.28
CA ILE A 107 3.02 -10.62 1.11
C ILE A 107 3.21 -12.12 1.38
N GLU A 108 4.25 -12.73 0.80
CA GLU A 108 4.54 -14.14 1.01
C GLU A 108 4.83 -14.45 2.48
N TYR A 109 5.66 -13.63 3.14
CA TYR A 109 5.95 -13.80 4.55
C TYR A 109 4.71 -13.64 5.44
N ALA A 110 3.96 -12.53 5.28
CA ALA A 110 2.76 -12.26 6.06
C ALA A 110 1.74 -13.41 5.94
N HIS A 111 1.60 -13.97 4.75
CA HIS A 111 0.75 -15.14 4.52
C HIS A 111 1.23 -16.39 5.29
N THR A 112 2.56 -16.59 5.44
CA THR A 112 3.08 -17.75 6.19
C THR A 112 2.90 -17.64 7.71
N VAL A 113 2.73 -16.41 8.22
CA VAL A 113 2.56 -16.13 9.67
C VAL A 113 1.14 -15.73 10.01
N ASP A 114 0.19 -15.87 9.06
CA ASP A 114 -1.25 -15.61 9.20
C ASP A 114 -1.60 -14.16 9.56
N THR A 115 -0.72 -13.21 9.19
CA THR A 115 -0.99 -11.77 9.30
C THR A 115 -1.89 -11.35 8.14
N LYS A 116 -3.00 -10.66 8.43
CA LYS A 116 -3.95 -10.19 7.40
C LYS A 116 -3.28 -9.19 6.45
N ILE A 117 -3.47 -9.36 5.15
CA ILE A 117 -2.82 -8.55 4.10
C ILE A 117 -3.85 -7.63 3.44
N ILE A 118 -3.58 -6.32 3.53
CA ILE A 118 -4.34 -5.26 2.87
C ILE A 118 -3.44 -4.62 1.83
N LEU A 119 -3.80 -4.75 0.55
CA LEU A 119 -3.00 -4.23 -0.56
C LEU A 119 -3.78 -3.17 -1.35
N ASN A 120 -3.16 -1.99 -1.50
CA ASN A 120 -3.53 -1.01 -2.50
C ASN A 120 -2.42 -0.97 -3.56
N PRO A 121 -2.61 -1.52 -4.77
CA PRO A 121 -1.55 -1.66 -5.78
C PRO A 121 -1.27 -0.35 -6.54
N ALA A 122 -1.03 0.72 -5.80
CA ALA A 122 -0.68 2.05 -6.28
C ALA A 122 0.84 2.32 -6.09
N PRO A 123 1.56 2.85 -7.10
CA PRO A 123 1.14 3.07 -8.48
C PRO A 123 0.85 1.75 -9.22
N ALA A 124 -0.12 1.80 -10.13
CA ALA A 124 -0.64 0.63 -10.82
C ALA A 124 0.46 -0.24 -11.47
N LYS A 125 0.52 -1.51 -11.10
CA LYS A 125 1.40 -2.53 -11.68
C LYS A 125 0.68 -3.87 -11.77
N GLN A 126 1.07 -4.70 -12.72
CA GLN A 126 0.59 -6.08 -12.76
C GLN A 126 1.15 -6.87 -11.58
N ILE A 127 0.28 -7.65 -10.95
CA ILE A 127 0.62 -8.54 -9.83
C ILE A 127 0.24 -9.96 -10.22
N PRO A 128 1.12 -10.95 -10.04
CA PRO A 128 0.81 -12.33 -10.33
C PRO A 128 -0.41 -12.83 -9.55
N SER A 129 -1.26 -13.65 -10.17
CA SER A 129 -2.47 -14.18 -9.53
C SER A 129 -2.20 -14.90 -8.23
N TYR A 130 -1.10 -15.67 -8.15
CA TYR A 130 -0.73 -16.41 -6.94
C TYR A 130 -0.39 -15.50 -5.74
N ILE A 131 -0.02 -14.23 -6.00
CA ILE A 131 0.20 -13.21 -4.96
C ILE A 131 -1.15 -12.59 -4.56
N LEU A 132 -2.00 -12.26 -5.56
CA LEU A 132 -3.33 -11.71 -5.29
C LEU A 132 -4.21 -12.69 -4.47
N GLU A 133 -4.02 -14.00 -4.64
CA GLU A 133 -4.69 -15.03 -3.85
C GLU A 133 -4.32 -15.01 -2.36
N LYS A 134 -3.17 -14.43 -1.99
CA LYS A 134 -2.72 -14.28 -0.60
C LYS A 134 -3.26 -13.02 0.08
N VAL A 135 -3.74 -12.05 -0.71
CA VAL A 135 -4.26 -10.77 -0.22
C VAL A 135 -5.66 -10.96 0.35
N ASP A 136 -5.93 -10.45 1.55
CA ASP A 136 -7.23 -10.52 2.19
C ASP A 136 -8.14 -9.37 1.75
N ILE A 137 -7.60 -8.16 1.66
CA ILE A 137 -8.33 -6.97 1.23
C ILE A 137 -7.56 -6.30 0.10
N LEU A 138 -8.17 -6.24 -1.08
CA LEU A 138 -7.61 -5.58 -2.26
C LEU A 138 -8.36 -4.27 -2.49
N ILE A 139 -7.65 -3.13 -2.46
CA ILE A 139 -8.22 -1.79 -2.63
C ILE A 139 -7.71 -1.22 -3.95
N LEU A 140 -8.61 -0.88 -4.86
CA LEU A 140 -8.30 -0.50 -6.24
C LEU A 140 -9.08 0.75 -6.64
N ASN A 141 -8.49 1.59 -7.47
CA ASN A 141 -9.22 2.52 -8.30
C ASN A 141 -9.51 1.91 -9.68
N GLU A 142 -10.17 2.65 -10.57
CA GLU A 142 -10.57 2.18 -11.91
C GLU A 142 -9.33 1.81 -12.76
N THR A 143 -8.27 2.61 -12.71
CA THR A 143 -7.03 2.36 -13.46
C THR A 143 -6.31 1.09 -12.97
N GLU A 144 -6.19 0.93 -11.66
CA GLU A 144 -5.58 -0.25 -11.03
C GLU A 144 -6.39 -1.51 -11.33
N ALA A 145 -7.75 -1.40 -11.30
CA ALA A 145 -8.63 -2.51 -11.63
C ALA A 145 -8.46 -2.99 -13.08
N MET A 146 -8.40 -2.07 -14.06
CA MET A 146 -8.13 -2.42 -15.45
C MET A 146 -6.79 -3.14 -15.63
N LEU A 147 -5.74 -2.65 -14.95
CA LEU A 147 -4.42 -3.27 -15.06
C LEU A 147 -4.38 -4.66 -14.44
N ILE A 148 -5.00 -4.86 -13.27
CA ILE A 148 -5.09 -6.17 -12.60
C ILE A 148 -5.94 -7.15 -13.40
N ALA A 149 -7.02 -6.68 -14.03
CA ALA A 149 -7.84 -7.49 -14.92
C ALA A 149 -7.15 -7.84 -16.25
N GLY A 150 -6.12 -7.07 -16.64
CA GLY A 150 -5.42 -7.22 -17.93
C GLY A 150 -6.27 -6.85 -19.14
N GLN A 151 -7.33 -6.09 -18.96
CA GLN A 151 -8.27 -5.67 -20.02
C GLN A 151 -8.99 -4.37 -19.66
N SER A 152 -9.55 -3.70 -20.66
CA SER A 152 -10.48 -2.60 -20.45
C SER A 152 -11.75 -3.09 -19.77
N LEU A 153 -12.24 -2.31 -18.81
CA LEU A 153 -13.44 -2.59 -18.03
C LEU A 153 -14.47 -1.47 -18.29
N ASP A 154 -15.74 -1.85 -18.38
CA ASP A 154 -16.85 -0.92 -18.41
C ASP A 154 -17.39 -0.72 -16.98
N PHE A 155 -17.13 0.44 -16.40
CA PHE A 155 -17.52 0.75 -15.02
C PHE A 155 -19.00 1.17 -14.87
N SER A 156 -19.88 0.84 -15.83
CA SER A 156 -21.33 0.95 -15.68
C SER A 156 -21.88 -0.04 -14.64
N GLU A 157 -21.20 -1.21 -14.47
CA GLU A 157 -21.57 -2.27 -13.55
C GLU A 157 -20.44 -2.56 -12.52
N PRO A 158 -20.11 -1.62 -11.61
CA PRO A 158 -18.91 -1.71 -10.79
C PRO A 158 -18.93 -2.89 -9.79
N ILE A 159 -20.11 -3.37 -9.37
CA ILE A 159 -20.22 -4.55 -8.50
C ILE A 159 -19.76 -5.80 -9.26
N GLY A 160 -20.15 -5.94 -10.52
CA GLY A 160 -19.71 -7.04 -11.37
C GLY A 160 -18.20 -7.05 -11.58
N ILE A 161 -17.61 -5.87 -11.80
CA ILE A 161 -16.15 -5.69 -11.89
C ILE A 161 -15.47 -6.10 -10.59
N ALA A 162 -15.89 -5.55 -9.45
CA ALA A 162 -15.29 -5.87 -8.17
C ALA A 162 -15.36 -7.38 -7.87
N ARG A 163 -16.47 -8.05 -8.21
CA ARG A 163 -16.59 -9.51 -8.08
C ARG A 163 -15.64 -10.27 -8.99
N SER A 164 -15.41 -9.82 -10.22
CA SER A 164 -14.47 -10.46 -11.17
C SER A 164 -13.01 -10.38 -10.72
N LEU A 165 -12.69 -9.46 -9.84
CA LEU A 165 -11.36 -9.28 -9.27
C LEU A 165 -11.08 -10.15 -8.05
N LEU A 166 -12.09 -10.77 -7.46
CA LEU A 166 -11.92 -11.76 -6.40
C LEU A 166 -11.10 -12.96 -6.90
N ARG A 167 -10.17 -13.43 -6.07
CA ARG A 167 -9.28 -14.56 -6.38
C ARG A 167 -9.53 -15.76 -5.47
N ARG A 168 -10.18 -15.56 -4.32
CA ARG A 168 -10.52 -16.63 -3.39
C ARG A 168 -11.74 -16.29 -2.53
N VAL A 169 -12.29 -17.32 -1.93
CA VAL A 169 -13.31 -17.20 -0.87
C VAL A 169 -12.75 -16.43 0.32
N GLY A 170 -13.55 -15.58 0.92
CA GLY A 170 -13.17 -14.75 2.08
C GLY A 170 -12.34 -13.51 1.74
N GLN A 171 -11.92 -13.33 0.48
CA GLN A 171 -11.27 -12.11 0.04
C GLN A 171 -12.28 -10.96 -0.06
N VAL A 172 -11.84 -9.75 0.26
CA VAL A 172 -12.60 -8.51 0.07
C VAL A 172 -11.96 -7.68 -1.03
N VAL A 173 -12.77 -7.18 -1.96
CA VAL A 173 -12.36 -6.18 -2.96
C VAL A 173 -13.11 -4.89 -2.70
N ILE A 174 -12.36 -3.78 -2.59
CA ILE A 174 -12.86 -2.42 -2.47
C ILE A 174 -12.48 -1.67 -3.74
N LEU A 175 -13.47 -1.33 -4.56
CA LEU A 175 -13.27 -0.57 -5.80
C LEU A 175 -13.71 0.88 -5.56
N THR A 176 -12.76 1.81 -5.63
CA THR A 176 -13.02 3.26 -5.50
C THR A 176 -13.32 3.88 -6.87
N LEU A 177 -14.32 4.77 -6.92
CA LEU A 177 -14.91 5.33 -8.14
C LEU A 177 -14.92 6.87 -8.12
N GLY A 178 -13.93 7.49 -7.47
CA GLY A 178 -13.82 8.93 -7.31
C GLY A 178 -15.07 9.52 -6.63
N GLU A 179 -15.68 10.52 -7.22
CA GLU A 179 -16.89 11.18 -6.69
C GLU A 179 -18.12 10.28 -6.58
N LYS A 180 -18.13 9.15 -7.30
CA LYS A 180 -19.21 8.15 -7.25
C LYS A 180 -19.12 7.26 -6.01
N GLY A 181 -18.10 7.44 -5.16
CA GLY A 181 -17.92 6.67 -3.93
C GLY A 181 -17.13 5.38 -4.13
N SER A 182 -17.58 4.28 -3.55
CA SER A 182 -16.91 2.99 -3.62
C SER A 182 -17.87 1.82 -3.56
N VAL A 183 -17.43 0.68 -4.08
CA VAL A 183 -18.12 -0.61 -4.00
C VAL A 183 -17.25 -1.58 -3.20
N ILE A 184 -17.88 -2.32 -2.29
CA ILE A 184 -17.23 -3.36 -1.49
C ILE A 184 -17.92 -4.69 -1.79
N VAL A 185 -17.14 -5.69 -2.17
CA VAL A 185 -17.63 -7.06 -2.36
C VAL A 185 -16.75 -8.04 -1.59
N SER A 186 -17.35 -9.12 -1.10
CA SER A 186 -16.65 -10.24 -0.48
C SER A 186 -16.90 -11.51 -1.25
N GLY A 187 -15.91 -12.40 -1.30
CA GLY A 187 -16.09 -13.77 -1.74
C GLY A 187 -16.96 -14.51 -0.71
N GLU A 188 -18.16 -14.94 -1.12
CA GLU A 188 -19.04 -15.76 -0.26
C GLU A 188 -18.38 -17.11 0.05
N MET A 189 -18.62 -17.61 1.26
CA MET A 189 -18.24 -18.99 1.65
C MET A 189 -19.11 -20.00 0.95
#